data_4661ebef4c718ecc3d6a5283b67bfb3c
#
_entry.id   4661ebef4c718ecc3d6a5283b67bfb3c
#
_cell.length_a   1.000
_cell.length_b   1.000
_cell.length_c   1.000
_cell.angle_alpha   90.00
_cell.angle_beta   90.00
_cell.angle_gamma   90.00
#
_symmetry.space_group_name_H-M   'P 1'
#
loop_
_entity.id
_entity.type
_entity.pdbx_description
1 polymer ?
#
loop_
_entity_poly.entity_id
_entity_poly.type
_entity_poly.pdbx_seq_one_letter_code
_entity_poly.pdbx_strand_id
1 'polypeptide(L)'
;MISAPMAGVILAEQGAEVIKVELADGVGDRLRQLGTSRNSMSALFNSVNRGKRSVTLDTKHPDGLQALLDLCATADVFLQNFRPGAAERMGVGEAQVRAINPDIVYVSVSGFGSTGPKAEQKVYDYVIQAMTGMAALQQGDTGAPQLVRQFVVDKTTAITVSQAITAALFARERGHGGQHVELSMLDIGLWFFWPDGMMDRSLTGDGIAEAS
;
A
#
# COMPACT_ATOMS: atom_id res chain seq x y z
N MET A 1 -1.42 -6.63 2.31
CA MET A 1 -0.72 -7.80 1.73
C MET A 1 -0.42 -7.64 0.24
N ILE A 2 -1.25 -6.97 -0.55
CA ILE A 2 -1.10 -6.86 -2.02
C ILE A 2 -0.59 -5.47 -2.42
N SER A 3 -1.16 -4.39 -1.90
CA SER A 3 -0.91 -3.00 -2.32
C SER A 3 0.58 -2.63 -2.38
N ALA A 4 1.28 -2.62 -1.26
CA ALA A 4 2.71 -2.27 -1.22
C ALA A 4 3.60 -3.26 -2.00
N PRO A 5 3.43 -4.60 -1.87
CA PRO A 5 4.16 -5.52 -2.71
C PRO A 5 3.98 -5.27 -4.21
N MET A 6 2.77 -5.01 -4.67
CA MET A 6 2.51 -4.75 -6.09
C MET A 6 3.09 -3.40 -6.55
N ALA A 7 3.09 -2.37 -5.70
CA ALA A 7 3.80 -1.12 -5.99
C ALA A 7 5.30 -1.38 -6.22
N GLY A 8 5.92 -2.23 -5.38
CA GLY A 8 7.30 -2.65 -5.58
C GLY A 8 7.54 -3.42 -6.90
N VAL A 9 6.55 -4.19 -7.40
CA VAL A 9 6.66 -4.81 -8.73
C VAL A 9 6.66 -3.75 -9.83
N ILE A 10 5.73 -2.79 -9.76
CA ILE A 10 5.64 -1.70 -10.76
C ILE A 10 6.97 -0.95 -10.83
N LEU A 11 7.56 -0.61 -9.68
CA LEU A 11 8.85 0.07 -9.64
C LEU A 11 10.00 -0.82 -10.17
N ALA A 12 10.01 -2.12 -9.84
CA ALA A 12 11.01 -3.05 -10.36
C ALA A 12 10.93 -3.19 -11.88
N GLU A 13 9.73 -3.22 -12.45
CA GLU A 13 9.51 -3.23 -13.91
C GLU A 13 9.93 -1.92 -14.58
N GLN A 14 10.02 -0.82 -13.83
CA GLN A 14 10.55 0.47 -14.26
C GLN A 14 12.06 0.61 -14.05
N GLY A 15 12.74 -0.45 -13.57
CA GLY A 15 14.20 -0.51 -13.42
C GLY A 15 14.71 -0.27 -11.99
N ALA A 16 13.85 -0.12 -10.99
CA ALA A 16 14.30 -0.01 -9.60
C ALA A 16 14.82 -1.36 -9.07
N GLU A 17 15.91 -1.34 -8.32
CA GLU A 17 16.30 -2.47 -7.48
C GLU A 17 15.39 -2.53 -6.25
N VAL A 18 14.59 -3.58 -6.13
CA VAL A 18 13.65 -3.75 -5.02
C VAL A 18 14.07 -4.91 -4.14
N ILE A 19 14.35 -4.62 -2.87
CA ILE A 19 14.68 -5.61 -1.85
C ILE A 19 13.45 -5.83 -0.97
N LYS A 20 12.91 -7.06 -1.01
CA LYS A 20 11.82 -7.47 -0.14
C LYS A 20 12.40 -8.08 1.14
N VAL A 21 12.11 -7.43 2.26
CA VAL A 21 12.44 -7.97 3.58
C VAL A 21 11.27 -8.81 4.09
N GLU A 22 11.54 -10.05 4.45
CA GLU A 22 10.58 -10.99 5.04
C GLU A 22 11.00 -11.38 6.45
N LEU A 23 10.04 -11.73 7.30
CA LEU A 23 10.32 -12.18 8.66
C LEU A 23 10.94 -13.59 8.67
N ALA A 24 11.92 -13.81 9.56
CA ALA A 24 12.56 -15.11 9.77
C ALA A 24 11.72 -16.03 10.70
N ASP A 25 10.41 -16.10 10.47
CA ASP A 25 9.47 -16.91 11.26
C ASP A 25 9.16 -18.29 10.66
N GLY A 26 9.88 -18.67 9.60
CA GLY A 26 9.66 -19.92 8.86
C GLY A 26 8.50 -19.86 7.85
N VAL A 27 7.69 -18.79 7.87
CA VAL A 27 6.55 -18.57 6.96
C VAL A 27 6.86 -17.44 5.96
N GLY A 28 7.50 -16.38 6.42
CA GLY A 28 7.74 -15.16 5.65
C GLY A 28 6.43 -14.44 5.28
N ASP A 29 6.30 -14.02 4.04
CA ASP A 29 5.07 -13.40 3.55
C ASP A 29 3.94 -14.45 3.45
N ARG A 30 2.84 -14.19 4.14
CA ARG A 30 1.66 -15.08 4.15
C ARG A 30 1.04 -15.30 2.77
N LEU A 31 1.28 -14.42 1.81
CA LEU A 31 0.87 -14.63 0.43
C LEU A 31 1.50 -15.87 -0.21
N ARG A 32 2.65 -16.34 0.30
CA ARG A 32 3.28 -17.59 -0.16
C ARG A 32 2.34 -18.80 -0.09
N GLN A 33 1.39 -18.78 0.85
CA GLN A 33 0.46 -19.89 1.11
C GLN A 33 -0.97 -19.58 0.64
N LEU A 34 -1.24 -18.42 0.07
CA LEU A 34 -2.59 -18.02 -0.33
C LEU A 34 -2.88 -18.44 -1.78
N GLY A 35 -3.91 -19.27 -1.96
CA GLY A 35 -4.32 -19.79 -3.25
C GLY A 35 -3.49 -20.99 -3.72
N THR A 36 -3.48 -21.25 -5.02
CA THR A 36 -2.70 -22.38 -5.59
C THR A 36 -1.21 -22.15 -5.42
N SER A 37 -0.53 -23.10 -4.80
CA SER A 37 0.90 -23.00 -4.50
C SER A 37 1.68 -24.25 -4.91
N ARG A 38 2.95 -24.07 -5.22
CA ARG A 38 3.93 -25.13 -5.49
C ARG A 38 5.26 -24.77 -4.82
N ASN A 39 5.86 -25.72 -4.11
CA ASN A 39 7.15 -25.52 -3.42
C ASN A 39 7.15 -24.27 -2.52
N SER A 40 6.14 -24.11 -1.69
CA SER A 40 5.95 -22.97 -0.78
C SER A 40 5.87 -21.60 -1.47
N MET A 41 5.50 -21.57 -2.75
CA MET A 41 5.29 -20.35 -3.51
C MET A 41 3.93 -20.36 -4.20
N SER A 42 3.05 -19.44 -3.83
CA SER A 42 1.76 -19.28 -4.50
C SER A 42 1.89 -18.48 -5.79
N ALA A 43 0.96 -18.70 -6.71
CA ALA A 43 0.86 -17.90 -7.93
C ALA A 43 0.63 -16.40 -7.61
N LEU A 44 -0.14 -16.10 -6.57
CA LEU A 44 -0.38 -14.73 -6.12
C LEU A 44 0.90 -14.09 -5.59
N PHE A 45 1.65 -14.80 -4.71
CA PHE A 45 2.93 -14.30 -4.21
C PHE A 45 3.89 -13.97 -5.36
N ASN A 46 4.02 -14.89 -6.32
CA ASN A 46 4.88 -14.68 -7.49
C ASN A 46 4.45 -13.47 -8.31
N SER A 47 3.14 -13.30 -8.53
CA SER A 47 2.59 -12.17 -9.31
C SER A 47 2.90 -10.81 -8.70
N VAL A 48 2.87 -10.69 -7.37
CA VAL A 48 3.07 -9.40 -6.68
C VAL A 48 4.50 -9.22 -6.12
N ASN A 49 5.43 -10.14 -6.46
CA ASN A 49 6.82 -10.04 -5.99
C ASN A 49 7.88 -10.33 -7.07
N ARG A 50 7.48 -10.55 -8.32
CA ARG A 50 8.44 -10.76 -9.41
C ARG A 50 9.39 -9.55 -9.55
N GLY A 51 10.61 -9.81 -9.99
CA GLY A 51 11.63 -8.80 -10.18
C GLY A 51 12.30 -8.29 -8.91
N LYS A 52 11.91 -8.79 -7.72
CA LYS A 52 12.50 -8.39 -6.45
C LYS A 52 13.60 -9.35 -6.00
N ARG A 53 14.58 -8.83 -5.30
CA ARG A 53 15.47 -9.61 -4.44
C ARG A 53 14.79 -9.83 -3.09
N SER A 54 15.04 -10.95 -2.45
CA SER A 54 14.45 -11.27 -1.13
C SER A 54 15.55 -11.49 -0.10
N VAL A 55 15.33 -10.97 1.10
CA VAL A 55 16.14 -11.23 2.28
C VAL A 55 15.21 -11.55 3.45
N THR A 56 15.62 -12.50 4.27
CA THR A 56 14.88 -12.88 5.47
C THR A 56 15.65 -12.40 6.70
N LEU A 57 15.01 -11.60 7.55
CA LEU A 57 15.60 -11.02 8.75
C LEU A 57 14.72 -11.26 9.98
N ASP A 58 15.34 -11.63 11.10
CA ASP A 58 14.66 -11.58 12.41
C ASP A 58 14.83 -10.19 13.02
N THR A 59 13.88 -9.30 12.74
CA THR A 59 13.90 -7.93 13.26
C THR A 59 13.64 -7.83 14.77
N LYS A 60 13.35 -8.93 15.45
CA LYS A 60 13.30 -8.99 16.92
C LYS A 60 14.68 -9.21 17.52
N HIS A 61 15.62 -9.76 16.75
CA HIS A 61 17.01 -9.88 17.15
C HIS A 61 17.75 -8.58 16.83
N PRO A 62 18.61 -8.05 17.73
CA PRO A 62 19.34 -6.80 17.50
C PRO A 62 20.10 -6.77 16.16
N ASP A 63 20.82 -7.84 15.83
CA ASP A 63 21.60 -7.91 14.59
C ASP A 63 20.70 -7.91 13.34
N GLY A 64 19.51 -8.53 13.42
CA GLY A 64 18.56 -8.52 12.32
C GLY A 64 17.92 -7.15 12.11
N LEU A 65 17.62 -6.42 13.19
CA LEU A 65 17.18 -5.03 13.12
C LEU A 65 18.31 -4.15 12.57
N GLN A 66 19.54 -4.31 13.05
CA GLN A 66 20.69 -3.54 12.56
C GLN A 66 20.90 -3.76 11.06
N ALA A 67 20.85 -5.00 10.58
CA ALA A 67 20.95 -5.30 9.15
C ALA A 67 19.86 -4.61 8.32
N LEU A 68 18.63 -4.49 8.84
CA LEU A 68 17.57 -3.74 8.17
C LEU A 68 17.85 -2.23 8.17
N LEU A 69 18.37 -1.68 9.26
CA LEU A 69 18.75 -0.27 9.35
C LEU A 69 19.94 0.05 8.42
N ASP A 70 20.90 -0.86 8.28
CA ASP A 70 22.01 -0.72 7.32
C ASP A 70 21.51 -0.70 5.86
N LEU A 71 20.49 -1.49 5.52
CA LEU A 71 19.81 -1.37 4.23
C LEU A 71 19.12 -0.01 4.06
N CYS A 72 18.44 0.48 5.09
CA CYS A 72 17.80 1.79 5.06
C CYS A 72 18.80 2.95 4.88
N ALA A 73 20.01 2.82 5.40
CA ALA A 73 21.06 3.84 5.29
C ALA A 73 21.45 4.13 3.83
N THR A 74 21.28 3.17 2.93
CA THR A 74 21.66 3.29 1.50
C THR A 74 20.47 3.26 0.55
N ALA A 75 19.26 3.04 1.06
CA ALA A 75 18.07 2.96 0.24
C ALA A 75 17.54 4.36 -0.14
N ASP A 76 17.00 4.49 -1.33
CA ASP A 76 16.28 5.69 -1.76
C ASP A 76 14.86 5.76 -1.18
N VAL A 77 14.25 4.59 -0.99
CA VAL A 77 12.85 4.46 -0.57
C VAL A 77 12.70 3.37 0.47
N PHE A 78 11.99 3.67 1.54
CA PHE A 78 11.46 2.67 2.47
C PHE A 78 9.95 2.60 2.34
N LEU A 79 9.42 1.45 1.91
CA LEU A 79 7.98 1.24 1.71
C LEU A 79 7.46 0.19 2.70
N GLN A 80 6.44 0.55 3.47
CA GLN A 80 5.79 -0.36 4.39
C GLN A 80 4.25 -0.21 4.34
N ASN A 81 3.55 -1.29 4.65
CA ASN A 81 2.09 -1.30 4.82
C ASN A 81 1.67 -2.00 6.12
N PHE A 82 2.40 -1.71 7.18
CA PHE A 82 2.05 -2.12 8.53
C PHE A 82 0.86 -1.31 9.06
N ARG A 83 0.25 -1.79 10.14
CA ARG A 83 -0.71 -0.97 10.88
C ARG A 83 0.00 0.20 11.55
N PRO A 84 -0.69 1.33 11.74
CA PRO A 84 -0.12 2.46 12.46
C PRO A 84 0.53 2.05 13.78
N GLY A 85 1.69 2.60 14.07
CA GLY A 85 2.50 2.30 15.25
C GLY A 85 3.28 0.98 15.20
N ALA A 86 3.09 0.12 14.20
CA ALA A 86 3.81 -1.16 14.15
C ALA A 86 5.26 -0.99 13.67
N ALA A 87 5.52 -0.13 12.70
CA ALA A 87 6.87 0.17 12.23
C ALA A 87 7.70 0.81 13.34
N GLU A 88 7.12 1.71 14.12
CA GLU A 88 7.73 2.38 15.27
C GLU A 88 8.14 1.36 16.35
N ARG A 89 7.24 0.42 16.69
CA ARG A 89 7.54 -0.65 17.66
C ARG A 89 8.61 -1.62 17.16
N MET A 90 8.77 -1.76 15.86
CA MET A 90 9.84 -2.56 15.24
C MET A 90 11.17 -1.83 15.16
N GLY A 91 11.24 -0.53 15.49
CA GLY A 91 12.44 0.28 15.38
C GLY A 91 12.74 0.80 13.98
N VAL A 92 11.75 0.74 13.07
CA VAL A 92 11.85 1.19 11.68
C VAL A 92 10.73 2.18 11.31
N GLY A 93 10.23 2.93 12.29
CA GLY A 93 9.33 4.04 12.04
C GLY A 93 10.01 5.18 11.27
N GLU A 94 9.23 6.12 10.78
CA GLU A 94 9.73 7.23 9.95
C GLU A 94 10.87 7.99 10.64
N ALA A 95 10.69 8.38 11.89
CA ALA A 95 11.70 9.13 12.64
C ALA A 95 13.00 8.33 12.82
N GLN A 96 12.93 7.01 13.10
CA GLN A 96 14.09 6.16 13.26
C GLN A 96 14.87 6.00 11.94
N VAL A 97 14.17 5.73 10.85
CA VAL A 97 14.80 5.52 9.53
C VAL A 97 15.40 6.82 9.01
N ARG A 98 14.69 7.95 9.13
CA ARG A 98 15.19 9.24 8.66
C ARG A 98 16.30 9.84 9.55
N ALA A 99 16.41 9.41 10.79
CA ALA A 99 17.59 9.74 11.62
C ALA A 99 18.88 9.15 11.05
N ILE A 100 18.80 8.02 10.32
CA ILE A 100 19.94 7.35 9.69
C ILE A 100 20.13 7.85 8.25
N ASN A 101 19.04 8.03 7.52
CA ASN A 101 19.05 8.48 6.13
C ASN A 101 18.03 9.63 5.97
N PRO A 102 18.43 10.89 6.17
CA PRO A 102 17.52 12.05 6.08
C PRO A 102 16.89 12.25 4.70
N ASP A 103 17.56 11.76 3.65
CA ASP A 103 17.11 11.92 2.25
C ASP A 103 16.22 10.77 1.77
N ILE A 104 15.94 9.78 2.60
CA ILE A 104 15.07 8.67 2.23
C ILE A 104 13.62 9.14 2.02
N VAL A 105 12.96 8.62 1.00
CA VAL A 105 11.51 8.72 0.85
C VAL A 105 10.87 7.60 1.67
N TYR A 106 10.29 7.95 2.81
CA TYR A 106 9.58 7.00 3.68
C TYR A 106 8.12 6.92 3.31
N VAL A 107 7.61 5.74 3.00
CA VAL A 107 6.25 5.56 2.49
C VAL A 107 5.44 4.64 3.39
N SER A 108 4.34 5.17 3.92
CA SER A 108 3.40 4.45 4.77
C SER A 108 2.07 4.24 4.05
N VAL A 109 1.68 2.98 3.90
CA VAL A 109 0.38 2.62 3.32
C VAL A 109 -0.48 1.99 4.41
N SER A 110 -1.62 2.58 4.70
CA SER A 110 -2.56 2.06 5.70
C SER A 110 -3.94 1.80 5.11
N GLY A 111 -4.83 1.19 5.89
CA GLY A 111 -6.22 0.99 5.47
C GLY A 111 -7.05 2.26 5.51
N PHE A 112 -6.97 2.99 6.63
CA PHE A 112 -7.84 4.11 6.95
C PHE A 112 -7.09 5.41 7.27
N GLY A 113 -5.79 5.48 7.02
CA GLY A 113 -4.95 6.60 7.46
C GLY A 113 -4.36 6.37 8.85
N SER A 114 -3.50 7.30 9.27
CA SER A 114 -2.82 7.28 10.57
C SER A 114 -3.69 7.84 11.71
N THR A 115 -4.80 8.50 11.38
CA THR A 115 -5.69 9.18 12.33
C THR A 115 -7.15 8.75 12.17
N GLY A 116 -7.99 9.15 13.13
CA GLY A 116 -9.42 8.87 13.09
C GLY A 116 -9.84 7.55 13.76
N PRO A 117 -11.15 7.31 13.89
CA PRO A 117 -11.68 6.22 14.73
C PRO A 117 -11.44 4.82 14.18
N LYS A 118 -11.00 4.71 12.94
CA LYS A 118 -10.73 3.43 12.25
C LYS A 118 -9.24 3.18 11.98
N ALA A 119 -8.33 4.07 12.39
CA ALA A 119 -6.91 3.98 12.08
C ALA A 119 -6.28 2.61 12.40
N GLU A 120 -6.67 2.00 13.52
CA GLU A 120 -6.15 0.70 13.96
C GLU A 120 -6.93 -0.52 13.43
N GLN A 121 -8.04 -0.31 12.69
CA GLN A 121 -8.86 -1.41 12.21
C GLN A 121 -8.13 -2.20 11.12
N LYS A 122 -8.35 -3.52 11.15
CA LYS A 122 -7.91 -4.41 10.07
C LYS A 122 -8.76 -4.14 8.83
N VAL A 123 -8.10 -4.09 7.69
CA VAL A 123 -8.76 -3.85 6.41
C VAL A 123 -8.23 -4.81 5.36
N TYR A 124 -9.11 -5.11 4.43
CA TYR A 124 -8.83 -5.79 3.18
C TYR A 124 -9.58 -5.07 2.06
N ASP A 125 -9.20 -5.30 0.83
CA ASP A 125 -9.76 -4.70 -0.38
C ASP A 125 -11.30 -4.63 -0.34
N TYR A 126 -11.97 -5.75 -0.12
CA TYR A 126 -13.44 -5.83 -0.11
C TYR A 126 -14.12 -4.97 0.95
N VAL A 127 -13.44 -4.72 2.08
CA VAL A 127 -13.95 -3.81 3.11
C VAL A 127 -13.96 -2.38 2.59
N ILE A 128 -12.91 -1.98 1.90
CA ILE A 128 -12.83 -0.64 1.32
C ILE A 128 -13.83 -0.49 0.16
N GLN A 129 -13.98 -1.49 -0.71
CA GLN A 129 -15.03 -1.47 -1.75
C GLN A 129 -16.42 -1.21 -1.15
N ALA A 130 -16.75 -1.87 -0.04
CA ALA A 130 -18.03 -1.65 0.64
C ALA A 130 -18.13 -0.25 1.26
N MET A 131 -17.06 0.23 1.89
CA MET A 131 -17.07 1.51 2.60
C MET A 131 -17.07 2.73 1.68
N THR A 132 -16.48 2.62 0.50
CA THR A 132 -16.48 3.69 -0.51
C THR A 132 -17.81 3.82 -1.24
N GLY A 133 -18.71 2.84 -1.13
CA GLY A 133 -19.95 2.79 -1.92
C GLY A 133 -19.81 2.06 -3.24
N MET A 134 -18.62 1.64 -3.64
CA MET A 134 -18.36 0.90 -4.87
C MET A 134 -19.26 -0.34 -5.00
N ALA A 135 -19.46 -1.07 -3.90
CA ALA A 135 -20.33 -2.24 -3.88
C ALA A 135 -21.81 -1.89 -4.15
N ALA A 136 -22.26 -0.72 -3.70
CA ALA A 136 -23.63 -0.27 -3.94
C ALA A 136 -23.85 0.14 -5.41
N LEU A 137 -22.82 0.70 -6.07
CA LEU A 137 -22.88 1.02 -7.49
C LEU A 137 -22.91 -0.24 -8.37
N GLN A 138 -22.32 -1.34 -7.92
CA GLN A 138 -22.29 -2.65 -8.60
C GLN A 138 -23.55 -3.47 -8.28
N GLN A 139 -24.74 -2.85 -8.32
CA GLN A 139 -25.98 -3.59 -8.08
C GLN A 139 -26.26 -4.55 -9.24
N GLY A 140 -26.53 -5.82 -8.90
CA GLY A 140 -27.04 -6.79 -9.88
C GLY A 140 -28.54 -6.64 -10.11
N ASP A 141 -29.12 -7.53 -10.90
CA ASP A 141 -30.55 -7.55 -11.25
C ASP A 141 -31.49 -7.58 -10.03
N THR A 142 -30.99 -8.02 -8.88
CA THR A 142 -31.74 -8.06 -7.62
C THR A 142 -31.70 -6.75 -6.83
N GLY A 143 -30.95 -5.74 -7.28
CA GLY A 143 -30.70 -4.50 -6.55
C GLY A 143 -29.79 -4.66 -5.31
N ALA A 144 -29.25 -5.84 -5.05
CA ALA A 144 -28.34 -6.06 -3.92
C ALA A 144 -26.93 -5.56 -4.26
N PRO A 145 -26.23 -4.89 -3.30
CA PRO A 145 -24.85 -4.48 -3.48
C PRO A 145 -23.93 -5.66 -3.80
N GLN A 146 -23.04 -5.50 -4.76
CA GLN A 146 -22.09 -6.52 -5.18
C GLN A 146 -20.66 -6.01 -5.16
N LEU A 147 -19.73 -6.84 -4.69
CA LEU A 147 -18.31 -6.55 -4.74
C LEU A 147 -17.73 -6.87 -6.13
N VAL A 148 -16.84 -6.03 -6.61
CA VAL A 148 -15.99 -6.38 -7.75
C VAL A 148 -15.13 -7.58 -7.34
N ARG A 149 -15.19 -8.67 -8.11
CA ARG A 149 -14.46 -9.93 -7.81
C ARG A 149 -12.96 -9.84 -8.13
N GLN A 150 -12.37 -8.69 -7.87
CA GLN A 150 -10.94 -8.40 -8.05
C GLN A 150 -10.47 -7.53 -6.90
N PHE A 151 -9.20 -7.59 -6.58
CA PHE A 151 -8.56 -6.67 -5.61
C PHE A 151 -8.35 -5.30 -6.27
N VAL A 152 -9.46 -4.63 -6.62
CA VAL A 152 -9.43 -3.37 -7.38
C VAL A 152 -8.82 -2.23 -6.57
N VAL A 153 -9.16 -2.15 -5.28
CA VAL A 153 -8.61 -1.12 -4.38
C VAL A 153 -7.14 -1.36 -4.09
N ASP A 154 -6.73 -2.61 -3.83
CA ASP A 154 -5.31 -2.95 -3.66
C ASP A 154 -4.48 -2.57 -4.89
N LYS A 155 -4.97 -2.85 -6.09
CA LYS A 155 -4.28 -2.54 -7.35
C LYS A 155 -4.20 -1.04 -7.61
N THR A 156 -5.31 -0.32 -7.40
CA THR A 156 -5.34 1.14 -7.54
C THR A 156 -4.40 1.79 -6.52
N THR A 157 -4.42 1.29 -5.27
CA THR A 157 -3.47 1.71 -4.24
C THR A 157 -2.03 1.47 -4.68
N ALA A 158 -1.71 0.31 -5.26
CA ALA A 158 -0.36 0.01 -5.73
C ALA A 158 0.12 0.98 -6.82
N ILE A 159 -0.75 1.31 -7.78
CA ILE A 159 -0.45 2.28 -8.84
C ILE A 159 -0.21 3.67 -8.23
N THR A 160 -1.11 4.11 -7.34
CA THR A 160 -0.99 5.42 -6.67
C THR A 160 0.27 5.51 -5.81
N VAL A 161 0.60 4.44 -5.08
CA VAL A 161 1.85 4.36 -4.28
C VAL A 161 3.08 4.47 -5.16
N SER A 162 3.13 3.73 -6.28
CA SER A 162 4.29 3.81 -7.20
C SER A 162 4.44 5.20 -7.81
N GLN A 163 3.33 5.85 -8.19
CA GLN A 163 3.33 7.22 -8.67
C GLN A 163 3.80 8.21 -7.60
N ALA A 164 3.29 8.09 -6.37
CA ALA A 164 3.68 8.97 -5.27
C ALA A 164 5.17 8.83 -4.91
N ILE A 165 5.71 7.62 -4.94
CA ILE A 165 7.15 7.35 -4.78
C ILE A 165 7.94 8.08 -5.86
N THR A 166 7.57 7.92 -7.13
CA THR A 166 8.26 8.57 -8.25
C THR A 166 8.20 10.10 -8.13
N ALA A 167 7.05 10.66 -7.73
CA ALA A 167 6.89 12.09 -7.51
C ALA A 167 7.76 12.61 -6.36
N ALA A 168 7.85 11.86 -5.25
CA ALA A 168 8.68 12.21 -4.10
C ALA A 168 10.17 12.12 -4.43
N LEU A 169 10.60 11.10 -5.17
CA LEU A 169 11.98 10.99 -5.68
C LEU A 169 12.31 12.15 -6.62
N PHE A 170 11.41 12.51 -7.53
CA PHE A 170 11.60 13.66 -8.40
C PHE A 170 11.72 14.98 -7.59
N ALA A 171 10.88 15.15 -6.57
CA ALA A 171 10.97 16.32 -5.69
C ALA A 171 12.32 16.36 -4.94
N ARG A 172 12.79 15.19 -4.44
CA ARG A 172 14.12 15.07 -3.82
C ARG A 172 15.24 15.50 -4.77
N GLU A 173 15.23 15.03 -6.02
CA GLU A 173 16.21 15.45 -7.05
C GLU A 173 16.15 16.94 -7.36
N ARG A 174 15.03 17.60 -7.09
CA ARG A 174 14.84 19.06 -7.21
C ARG A 174 15.26 19.81 -5.94
N GLY A 175 15.86 19.14 -4.96
CA GLY A 175 16.39 19.74 -3.74
C GLY A 175 15.42 19.87 -2.57
N HIS A 176 14.27 19.18 -2.62
CA HIS A 176 13.30 19.21 -1.51
C HIS A 176 13.63 18.18 -0.40
N GLY A 177 14.70 17.38 -0.56
CA GLY A 177 15.12 16.37 0.41
C GLY A 177 14.19 15.18 0.50
N GLY A 178 14.46 14.30 1.47
CA GLY A 178 13.60 13.14 1.77
C GLY A 178 12.23 13.55 2.30
N GLN A 179 11.23 12.72 2.06
CA GLN A 179 9.84 13.01 2.42
C GLN A 179 9.18 11.81 3.10
N HIS A 180 8.20 12.06 3.97
CA HIS A 180 7.25 11.06 4.42
C HIS A 180 5.99 11.15 3.56
N VAL A 181 5.66 10.06 2.88
CA VAL A 181 4.47 9.91 2.05
C VAL A 181 3.50 8.98 2.74
N GLU A 182 2.36 9.50 3.19
CA GLU A 182 1.30 8.72 3.80
C GLU A 182 0.14 8.53 2.84
N LEU A 183 -0.31 7.29 2.68
CA LEU A 183 -1.39 6.91 1.79
C LEU A 183 -2.37 5.98 2.51
N SER A 184 -3.67 6.17 2.28
CA SER A 184 -4.68 5.25 2.78
C SER A 184 -5.46 4.59 1.64
N MET A 185 -5.78 3.31 1.82
CA MET A 185 -6.62 2.58 0.86
C MET A 185 -8.02 3.19 0.75
N LEU A 186 -8.56 3.75 1.86
CA LEU A 186 -9.88 4.39 1.86
C LEU A 186 -9.87 5.65 0.99
N ASP A 187 -8.91 6.55 1.16
CA ASP A 187 -8.85 7.80 0.40
C ASP A 187 -8.64 7.52 -1.09
N ILE A 188 -7.74 6.58 -1.41
CA ILE A 188 -7.50 6.17 -2.79
C ILE A 188 -8.75 5.51 -3.40
N GLY A 189 -9.41 4.64 -2.64
CA GLY A 189 -10.66 4.01 -3.09
C GLY A 189 -11.77 5.01 -3.31
N LEU A 190 -11.93 6.01 -2.42
CA LEU A 190 -12.87 7.11 -2.58
C LEU A 190 -12.52 7.98 -3.79
N TRP A 191 -11.27 8.37 -3.93
CA TRP A 191 -10.81 9.15 -5.09
C TRP A 191 -11.08 8.44 -6.42
N PHE A 192 -10.77 7.16 -6.48
CA PHE A 192 -11.00 6.35 -7.68
C PHE A 192 -12.49 6.21 -8.02
N PHE A 193 -13.32 6.01 -7.01
CA PHE A 193 -14.76 5.83 -7.14
C PHE A 193 -15.53 7.13 -7.36
N TRP A 194 -14.97 8.29 -6.96
CA TRP A 194 -15.70 9.55 -6.87
C TRP A 194 -16.38 9.98 -8.17
N PRO A 195 -15.72 9.94 -9.35
CA PRO A 195 -16.37 10.34 -10.59
C PRO A 195 -17.65 9.55 -10.89
N ASP A 196 -17.61 8.24 -10.67
CA ASP A 196 -18.74 7.35 -10.96
C ASP A 196 -19.81 7.40 -9.87
N GLY A 197 -19.39 7.32 -8.62
CA GLY A 197 -20.31 7.21 -7.48
C GLY A 197 -20.98 8.52 -7.07
N MET A 198 -20.39 9.64 -7.43
CA MET A 198 -20.81 10.97 -7.00
C MET A 198 -21.25 11.90 -8.15
N MET A 199 -21.24 11.43 -9.39
CA MET A 199 -21.60 12.28 -10.54
C MET A 199 -22.99 12.90 -10.41
N ASP A 200 -23.96 12.15 -9.91
CA ASP A 200 -25.35 12.61 -9.73
C ASP A 200 -25.61 13.19 -8.31
N ARG A 201 -24.58 13.33 -7.48
CA ARG A 201 -24.71 13.71 -6.06
C ARG A 201 -23.73 14.80 -5.62
N SER A 202 -22.86 15.25 -6.50
CA SER A 202 -21.84 16.26 -6.16
C SER A 202 -22.39 17.67 -6.21
N LEU A 203 -23.46 17.90 -6.97
CA LEU A 203 -24.14 19.19 -7.02
C LEU A 203 -25.33 19.16 -6.04
N THR A 204 -25.45 20.23 -5.26
CA THR A 204 -26.55 20.41 -4.29
C THR A 204 -27.16 21.80 -4.42
N GLY A 205 -28.46 21.96 -4.13
CA GLY A 205 -29.17 23.24 -4.21
C GLY A 205 -30.22 23.28 -5.33
N ASP A 206 -30.75 24.48 -5.58
CA ASP A 206 -31.80 24.67 -6.59
C ASP A 206 -31.21 24.75 -8.01
N GLY A 207 -32.02 24.37 -9.02
CA GLY A 207 -31.65 24.49 -10.43
C GLY A 207 -30.75 23.38 -10.99
N ILE A 208 -30.62 22.27 -10.26
CA ILE A 208 -29.92 21.10 -10.75
C ILE A 208 -30.82 20.34 -11.72
N ALA A 209 -30.36 20.14 -12.96
CA ALA A 209 -31.04 19.27 -13.93
C ALA A 209 -30.76 17.80 -13.56
N GLU A 210 -31.82 16.98 -13.56
CA GLU A 210 -31.64 15.52 -13.45
C GLU A 210 -30.94 14.99 -14.69
N ALA A 211 -30.05 14.02 -14.52
CA ALA A 211 -29.43 13.33 -15.64
C ALA A 211 -30.49 12.57 -16.44
N SER A 212 -30.46 12.72 -17.74
CA SER A 212 -31.40 12.06 -18.68
C SER A 212 -30.98 10.61 -18.95
#